data_65601e8eabc456823ab0dd1ac577aebb
#
_entry.id   65601e8eabc456823ab0dd1ac577aebb
#
_cell.length_a   1.000
_cell.length_b   1.000
_cell.length_c   1.000
_cell.angle_alpha   90.00
_cell.angle_beta   90.00
_cell.angle_gamma   90.00
#
_symmetry.space_group_name_H-M   'P 1'
#
loop_
_entity.id
_entity.type
_entity.pdbx_description
1 polymer ?
#
loop_
_entity_poly.entity_id
_entity_poly.type
_entity_poly.pdbx_seq_one_letter_code
_entity_poly.pdbx_strand_id
1 'polypeptide(L)'
;MKELCEDVKRELLQILAALDPRETRKLNVVCTPSFYLDHFVQVDDLSAFCGALQAKYVGGGGNLPGFVQNVLSGGGAANTAIALSRLGVSSHFIGRTSELGRHVLKFFAENSGVDITHVKTDGRLGQTLALEIGERRINVMLNDVGSNYDFAFDSLRDTDLELIENSQLVTVHDWGTNVVGGTDLAVKTFAYAKQYNVKTYFDSADPSPREHDLTELYESVIASTNLDIMSLNQNELEKHTGEVTLERAIAFKRRVGSRVDYHTPWYAASIDDSVTVFPVFDVRLLRSTGAGDAWNSGNIFGELLGLAPALRLCLANAVAGYYVSSRHGAHPTIDDLVAFVTTEKLRTLPTEVASVVK
;
A
#
# COMPACT_ATOMS: atom_id res chain seq x y z
N MET A 1 12.92 -26.19 2.40
CA MET A 1 12.33 -24.83 2.39
C MET A 1 13.25 -23.78 1.76
N LYS A 2 14.50 -23.58 2.24
CA LYS A 2 15.44 -22.58 1.66
C LYS A 2 15.68 -22.81 0.16
N GLU A 3 15.95 -24.05 -0.25
CA GLU A 3 16.16 -24.41 -1.66
C GLU A 3 14.91 -24.12 -2.51
N LEU A 4 13.72 -24.46 -2.01
CA LEU A 4 12.45 -24.16 -2.67
C LEU A 4 12.23 -22.65 -2.87
N CYS A 5 12.58 -21.82 -1.87
CA CYS A 5 12.46 -20.37 -2.03
C CYS A 5 13.46 -19.81 -3.07
N GLU A 6 14.66 -20.38 -3.17
CA GLU A 6 15.63 -19.99 -4.20
C GLU A 6 15.18 -20.46 -5.60
N ASP A 7 14.46 -21.58 -5.70
CA ASP A 7 13.86 -22.03 -6.96
C ASP A 7 12.77 -21.07 -7.43
N VAL A 8 11.86 -20.68 -6.53
CA VAL A 8 10.82 -19.68 -6.80
C VAL A 8 11.44 -18.34 -7.23
N LYS A 9 12.51 -17.91 -6.56
CA LYS A 9 13.25 -16.69 -6.91
C LYS A 9 13.84 -16.77 -8.34
N ARG A 10 14.42 -17.91 -8.72
CA ARG A 10 14.95 -18.14 -10.08
C ARG A 10 13.85 -18.16 -11.13
N GLU A 11 12.72 -18.79 -10.83
CA GLU A 11 11.55 -18.82 -11.72
C GLU A 11 10.99 -17.39 -11.91
N LEU A 12 10.86 -16.62 -10.83
CA LEU A 12 10.45 -15.22 -10.92
C LEU A 12 11.38 -14.40 -11.83
N LEU A 13 12.69 -14.58 -11.72
CA LEU A 13 13.66 -13.90 -12.60
C LEU A 13 13.43 -14.24 -14.08
N GLN A 14 13.16 -15.51 -14.40
CA GLN A 14 12.87 -15.93 -15.78
C GLN A 14 11.59 -15.28 -16.29
N ILE A 15 10.55 -15.23 -15.46
CA ILE A 15 9.28 -14.58 -15.81
C ILE A 15 9.51 -13.08 -16.07
N LEU A 16 10.15 -12.37 -15.12
CA LEU A 16 10.39 -10.93 -15.26
C LEU A 16 11.23 -10.58 -16.49
N ALA A 17 12.27 -11.38 -16.78
CA ALA A 17 13.13 -11.19 -17.96
C ALA A 17 12.41 -11.47 -19.29
N ALA A 18 11.33 -12.26 -19.27
CA ALA A 18 10.54 -12.62 -20.44
C ALA A 18 9.30 -11.74 -20.65
N LEU A 19 8.99 -10.81 -19.72
CA LEU A 19 7.83 -9.97 -19.83
C LEU A 19 7.91 -9.04 -21.05
N ASP A 20 6.87 -9.08 -21.88
CA ASP A 20 6.71 -8.12 -22.97
C ASP A 20 6.01 -6.84 -22.43
N PRO A 21 6.65 -5.67 -22.52
CA PRO A 21 6.04 -4.42 -22.09
C PRO A 21 4.70 -4.10 -22.78
N ARG A 22 4.44 -4.69 -23.96
CA ARG A 22 3.15 -4.55 -24.65
C ARG A 22 2.04 -5.33 -23.98
N GLU A 23 2.36 -6.47 -23.37
CA GLU A 23 1.38 -7.29 -22.64
C GLU A 23 1.11 -6.70 -21.27
N THR A 24 2.12 -6.20 -20.55
CA THR A 24 1.90 -5.54 -19.25
C THR A 24 1.04 -4.28 -19.37
N ARG A 25 1.16 -3.53 -20.48
CA ARG A 25 0.30 -2.36 -20.74
C ARG A 25 -1.16 -2.70 -21.04
N LYS A 26 -1.51 -3.95 -21.31
CA LYS A 26 -2.91 -4.40 -21.42
C LYS A 26 -3.54 -4.66 -20.06
N LEU A 27 -2.73 -4.78 -19.02
CA LEU A 27 -3.21 -4.91 -17.65
C LEU A 27 -3.71 -3.55 -17.18
N ASN A 28 -4.96 -3.49 -16.72
CA ASN A 28 -5.65 -2.26 -16.38
C ASN A 28 -6.15 -2.30 -14.94
N VAL A 29 -5.74 -1.31 -14.12
CA VAL A 29 -6.06 -1.22 -12.69
C VAL A 29 -6.53 0.17 -12.34
N VAL A 30 -7.58 0.25 -11.52
CA VAL A 30 -8.06 1.50 -10.91
C VAL A 30 -7.72 1.51 -9.43
N CYS A 31 -7.07 2.58 -8.97
CA CYS A 31 -6.75 2.83 -7.57
C CYS A 31 -7.47 4.07 -7.05
N THR A 32 -8.11 3.97 -5.87
CA THR A 32 -8.91 5.07 -5.27
C THR A 32 -8.87 4.97 -3.73
N PRO A 33 -9.08 6.04 -2.94
CA PRO A 33 -9.25 7.45 -3.35
C PRO A 33 -8.07 8.36 -3.00
N SER A 34 -7.08 7.90 -2.24
CA SER A 34 -6.20 8.73 -1.42
C SER A 34 -4.94 9.22 -2.11
N PHE A 35 -4.68 10.52 -1.93
CA PHE A 35 -3.41 11.16 -2.22
C PHE A 35 -3.08 12.17 -1.12
N TYR A 36 -1.86 12.10 -0.60
CA TYR A 36 -1.33 13.04 0.41
C TYR A 36 0.02 13.60 -0.03
N LEU A 37 0.35 14.78 0.48
CA LEU A 37 1.71 15.29 0.50
C LEU A 37 2.31 14.95 1.86
N ASP A 38 3.24 14.00 1.89
CA ASP A 38 3.91 13.58 3.11
C ASP A 38 5.18 14.40 3.31
N HIS A 39 5.23 15.14 4.42
CA HIS A 39 6.35 15.96 4.82
C HIS A 39 7.06 15.32 6.01
N PHE A 40 8.19 14.68 5.77
CA PHE A 40 9.01 13.99 6.77
C PHE A 40 9.96 14.96 7.44
N VAL A 41 10.02 14.92 8.78
CA VAL A 41 10.96 15.68 9.60
C VAL A 41 11.75 14.72 10.47
N GLN A 42 13.09 14.72 10.35
CA GLN A 42 13.95 13.89 11.18
C GLN A 42 14.14 14.52 12.55
N VAL A 43 13.88 13.75 13.60
CA VAL A 43 14.02 14.12 15.00
C VAL A 43 14.91 13.12 15.70
N ASP A 44 16.17 13.46 15.94
CA ASP A 44 17.14 12.53 16.53
C ASP A 44 16.82 12.24 18.01
N ASP A 45 16.41 13.25 18.77
CA ASP A 45 16.04 13.16 20.20
C ASP A 45 14.68 13.84 20.44
N LEU A 46 13.68 13.03 20.79
CA LEU A 46 12.33 13.49 21.06
C LEU A 46 12.28 14.45 22.25
N SER A 47 13.02 14.18 23.33
CA SER A 47 13.01 14.99 24.54
C SER A 47 13.60 16.38 24.28
N ALA A 48 14.74 16.44 23.59
CA ALA A 48 15.38 17.68 23.17
C ALA A 48 14.47 18.47 22.21
N PHE A 49 13.82 17.80 21.27
CA PHE A 49 12.86 18.44 20.34
C PHE A 49 11.68 19.04 21.08
N CYS A 50 11.03 18.31 21.99
CA CYS A 50 9.90 18.79 22.77
C CYS A 50 10.34 19.96 23.69
N GLY A 51 11.50 19.89 24.32
CA GLY A 51 12.05 20.96 25.14
C GLY A 51 12.31 22.25 24.34
N ALA A 52 12.84 22.10 23.12
CA ALA A 52 13.07 23.24 22.22
C ALA A 52 11.74 23.88 21.75
N LEU A 53 10.73 23.07 21.41
CA LEU A 53 9.39 23.57 21.09
C LEU A 53 8.78 24.33 22.26
N GLN A 54 8.85 23.78 23.48
CA GLN A 54 8.32 24.41 24.68
C GLN A 54 9.03 25.74 24.97
N ALA A 55 10.35 25.80 24.85
CA ALA A 55 11.11 27.03 25.05
C ALA A 55 10.69 28.12 24.04
N LYS A 56 10.47 27.76 22.78
CA LYS A 56 9.96 28.67 21.75
C LYS A 56 8.54 29.15 22.05
N TYR A 57 7.66 28.24 22.46
CA TYR A 57 6.29 28.58 22.84
C TYR A 57 6.26 29.62 24.00
N VAL A 58 7.02 29.37 25.08
CA VAL A 58 7.11 30.27 26.24
C VAL A 58 7.72 31.62 25.84
N GLY A 59 8.72 31.60 24.92
CA GLY A 59 9.37 32.83 24.41
C GLY A 59 8.56 33.59 23.37
N GLY A 60 7.32 33.21 23.08
CA GLY A 60 6.45 33.89 22.12
C GLY A 60 6.64 33.52 20.66
N GLY A 61 7.32 32.41 20.37
CA GLY A 61 7.53 31.87 19.02
C GLY A 61 9.00 31.92 18.57
N GLY A 62 9.24 31.65 17.30
CA GLY A 62 10.57 31.70 16.67
C GLY A 62 10.91 30.44 15.87
N ASN A 63 12.08 30.47 15.21
CA ASN A 63 12.54 29.40 14.34
C ASN A 63 13.29 28.31 15.13
N LEU A 64 13.12 27.05 14.73
CA LEU A 64 13.93 25.90 15.14
C LEU A 64 14.67 25.36 13.90
N PRO A 65 15.88 25.83 13.60
CA PRO A 65 16.67 25.35 12.48
C PRO A 65 17.34 24.01 12.80
N GLY A 66 17.85 23.33 11.76
CA GLY A 66 18.69 22.13 11.90
C GLY A 66 17.97 20.81 11.68
N PHE A 67 16.69 20.82 11.33
CA PHE A 67 15.93 19.60 11.00
C PHE A 67 16.05 19.28 9.51
N VAL A 68 16.45 18.02 9.20
CA VAL A 68 16.41 17.51 7.84
C VAL A 68 14.95 17.20 7.49
N GLN A 69 14.53 17.67 6.34
CA GLN A 69 13.16 17.52 5.87
C GLN A 69 13.12 16.97 4.45
N ASN A 70 12.17 16.08 4.19
CA ASN A 70 11.91 15.52 2.87
C ASN A 70 10.43 15.56 2.57
N VAL A 71 10.08 15.76 1.30
CA VAL A 71 8.70 15.75 0.84
C VAL A 71 8.52 14.63 -0.15
N LEU A 72 7.48 13.82 0.04
CA LEU A 72 7.21 12.62 -0.74
C LEU A 72 5.72 12.51 -1.07
N SER A 73 5.42 11.64 -2.05
CA SER A 73 4.05 11.19 -2.28
C SER A 73 3.58 10.32 -1.14
N GLY A 74 2.36 10.55 -0.68
CA GLY A 74 1.62 9.74 0.29
C GLY A 74 0.25 9.36 -0.24
N GLY A 75 -0.45 8.54 0.52
CA GLY A 75 -1.75 7.96 0.15
C GLY A 75 -1.61 6.64 -0.58
N GLY A 76 -2.21 5.60 0.00
CA GLY A 76 -2.08 4.22 -0.47
C GLY A 76 -2.51 4.03 -1.92
N ALA A 77 -3.61 4.68 -2.32
CA ALA A 77 -4.12 4.57 -3.68
C ALA A 77 -3.17 5.21 -4.72
N ALA A 78 -2.70 6.44 -4.48
CA ALA A 78 -1.80 7.13 -5.41
C ALA A 78 -0.45 6.42 -5.50
N ASN A 79 0.13 6.02 -4.37
CA ASN A 79 1.40 5.31 -4.33
C ASN A 79 1.32 3.95 -5.05
N THR A 80 0.25 3.18 -4.82
CA THR A 80 0.01 1.90 -5.50
C THR A 80 -0.15 2.11 -7.00
N ALA A 81 -0.90 3.13 -7.44
CA ALA A 81 -1.07 3.44 -8.85
C ALA A 81 0.26 3.83 -9.53
N ILE A 82 1.05 4.69 -8.90
CA ILE A 82 2.38 5.08 -9.40
C ILE A 82 3.29 3.86 -9.50
N ALA A 83 3.32 3.02 -8.47
CA ALA A 83 4.15 1.81 -8.44
C ALA A 83 3.76 0.81 -9.53
N LEU A 84 2.47 0.53 -9.72
CA LEU A 84 1.96 -0.34 -10.79
C LEU A 84 2.33 0.18 -12.17
N SER A 85 2.21 1.49 -12.39
CA SER A 85 2.57 2.11 -13.65
C SER A 85 4.08 2.00 -13.94
N ARG A 86 4.94 2.09 -12.91
CA ARG A 86 6.38 1.82 -13.02
C ARG A 86 6.69 0.38 -13.43
N LEU A 87 5.83 -0.57 -13.07
CA LEU A 87 5.90 -1.98 -13.49
C LEU A 87 5.31 -2.21 -14.90
N GLY A 88 4.86 -1.15 -15.57
CA GLY A 88 4.33 -1.21 -16.94
C GLY A 88 2.83 -1.49 -17.03
N VAL A 89 2.11 -1.50 -15.92
CA VAL A 89 0.64 -1.65 -15.89
C VAL A 89 -0.03 -0.34 -16.30
N SER A 90 -1.12 -0.40 -17.06
CA SER A 90 -2.02 0.73 -17.31
C SER A 90 -2.79 1.02 -16.03
N SER A 91 -2.27 1.92 -15.21
CA SER A 91 -2.80 2.20 -13.90
C SER A 91 -3.42 3.59 -13.85
N HIS A 92 -4.59 3.70 -13.22
CA HIS A 92 -5.39 4.91 -13.15
C HIS A 92 -5.65 5.27 -11.71
N PHE A 93 -5.47 6.53 -11.38
CA PHE A 93 -5.77 7.04 -10.05
C PHE A 93 -7.04 7.91 -10.07
N ILE A 94 -8.03 7.53 -9.27
CA ILE A 94 -9.26 8.30 -9.03
C ILE A 94 -9.21 8.85 -7.62
N GLY A 95 -9.30 10.18 -7.48
CA GLY A 95 -9.32 10.84 -6.18
C GLY A 95 -9.76 12.29 -6.26
N ARG A 96 -9.77 12.98 -5.11
CA ARG A 96 -10.08 14.41 -5.02
C ARG A 96 -9.02 15.14 -4.21
N THR A 97 -8.54 16.26 -4.76
CA THR A 97 -7.54 17.11 -4.14
C THR A 97 -7.79 18.57 -4.53
N SER A 98 -6.83 19.47 -4.34
CA SER A 98 -6.87 20.84 -4.87
C SER A 98 -6.08 20.93 -6.18
N GLU A 99 -6.18 22.09 -6.87
CA GLU A 99 -5.30 22.36 -8.03
C GLU A 99 -3.82 22.25 -7.67
N LEU A 100 -3.41 22.76 -6.49
CA LEU A 100 -2.05 22.59 -5.99
C LEU A 100 -1.73 21.09 -5.81
N GLY A 101 -2.65 20.33 -5.20
CA GLY A 101 -2.46 18.90 -5.00
C GLY A 101 -2.28 18.13 -6.30
N ARG A 102 -3.05 18.48 -7.35
CA ARG A 102 -2.90 17.88 -8.69
C ARG A 102 -1.52 18.17 -9.30
N HIS A 103 -0.99 19.39 -9.12
CA HIS A 103 0.36 19.72 -9.59
C HIS A 103 1.44 18.95 -8.84
N VAL A 104 1.29 18.81 -7.52
CA VAL A 104 2.20 18.01 -6.68
C VAL A 104 2.13 16.53 -7.06
N LEU A 105 0.93 15.98 -7.22
CA LEU A 105 0.75 14.59 -7.68
C LEU A 105 1.41 14.38 -9.05
N LYS A 106 1.20 15.30 -10.00
CA LYS A 106 1.83 15.24 -11.32
C LYS A 106 3.35 15.21 -11.23
N PHE A 107 3.94 15.98 -10.33
CA PHE A 107 5.38 15.97 -10.09
C PHE A 107 5.87 14.59 -9.63
N PHE A 108 5.20 13.95 -8.66
CA PHE A 108 5.58 12.61 -8.19
C PHE A 108 5.27 11.51 -9.21
N ALA A 109 4.22 11.69 -10.00
CA ALA A 109 3.82 10.79 -11.06
C ALA A 109 4.67 10.93 -12.34
N GLU A 110 5.54 11.96 -12.41
CA GLU A 110 6.41 12.19 -13.55
C GLU A 110 7.25 10.95 -13.85
N ASN A 111 7.32 10.56 -15.12
CA ASN A 111 8.02 9.37 -15.59
C ASN A 111 7.48 8.01 -15.07
N SER A 112 6.34 7.98 -14.41
CA SER A 112 5.68 6.71 -14.07
C SER A 112 4.76 6.21 -15.18
N GLY A 113 4.03 7.12 -15.83
CA GLY A 113 3.00 6.80 -16.83
C GLY A 113 1.60 6.59 -16.23
N VAL A 114 1.42 6.81 -14.91
CA VAL A 114 0.11 6.71 -14.27
C VAL A 114 -0.86 7.75 -14.85
N ASP A 115 -2.09 7.31 -15.11
CA ASP A 115 -3.16 8.21 -15.51
C ASP A 115 -3.78 8.90 -14.28
N ILE A 116 -3.68 10.23 -14.24
CA ILE A 116 -4.25 11.10 -13.22
C ILE A 116 -5.35 12.02 -13.77
N THR A 117 -5.91 11.74 -14.94
CA THR A 117 -6.96 12.56 -15.57
C THR A 117 -8.27 12.50 -14.81
N HIS A 118 -8.48 11.46 -14.01
CA HIS A 118 -9.64 11.23 -13.17
C HIS A 118 -9.55 11.91 -11.79
N VAL A 119 -8.50 12.70 -11.53
CA VAL A 119 -8.35 13.47 -10.29
C VAL A 119 -9.23 14.72 -10.33
N LYS A 120 -10.08 14.86 -9.32
CA LYS A 120 -10.94 16.03 -9.11
C LYS A 120 -10.17 17.11 -8.35
N THR A 121 -10.30 18.37 -8.75
CA THR A 121 -9.50 19.48 -8.20
C THR A 121 -10.29 20.52 -7.42
N ASP A 122 -11.55 20.23 -7.19
CA ASP A 122 -12.51 21.05 -6.42
C ASP A 122 -12.42 20.84 -4.90
N GLY A 123 -11.38 20.15 -4.46
CA GLY A 123 -11.18 19.77 -3.06
C GLY A 123 -9.97 20.42 -2.38
N ARG A 124 -9.54 19.81 -1.28
CA ARG A 124 -8.38 20.18 -0.48
C ARG A 124 -7.29 19.11 -0.59
N LEU A 125 -6.03 19.54 -0.67
CA LEU A 125 -4.88 18.65 -0.59
C LEU A 125 -4.78 18.04 0.82
N GLY A 126 -4.72 16.72 0.89
CA GLY A 126 -4.34 16.02 2.12
C GLY A 126 -2.84 16.17 2.39
N GLN A 127 -2.45 16.34 3.64
CA GLN A 127 -1.06 16.55 4.03
C GLN A 127 -0.75 15.79 5.31
N THR A 128 0.45 15.22 5.38
CA THR A 128 0.96 14.54 6.57
C THR A 128 2.25 15.21 7.00
N LEU A 129 2.34 15.62 8.27
CA LEU A 129 3.62 15.89 8.91
C LEU A 129 4.06 14.62 9.64
N ALA A 130 5.10 13.96 9.13
CA ALA A 130 5.64 12.73 9.67
C ALA A 130 6.93 13.00 10.44
N LEU A 131 6.92 12.82 11.75
CA LEU A 131 8.11 12.90 12.60
C LEU A 131 8.80 11.52 12.62
N GLU A 132 10.00 11.42 12.04
CA GLU A 132 10.85 10.22 12.11
C GLU A 132 11.78 10.34 13.33
N ILE A 133 11.46 9.62 14.42
CA ILE A 133 12.07 9.83 15.74
C ILE A 133 13.14 8.77 16.05
N GLY A 134 14.31 9.24 16.45
CA GLY A 134 15.43 8.44 16.92
C GLY A 134 16.07 7.56 15.84
N GLU A 135 17.02 6.71 16.25
CA GLU A 135 17.75 5.81 15.34
C GLU A 135 16.86 4.78 14.66
N ARG A 136 15.80 4.34 15.34
CA ARG A 136 14.82 3.37 14.81
C ARG A 136 13.82 3.98 13.85
N ARG A 137 13.86 5.29 13.64
CA ARG A 137 12.95 5.99 12.74
C ARG A 137 11.47 5.71 13.05
N ILE A 138 11.10 5.73 14.36
CA ILE A 138 9.70 5.57 14.76
C ILE A 138 8.92 6.73 14.17
N ASN A 139 7.85 6.39 13.45
CA ASN A 139 7.07 7.36 12.71
C ASN A 139 5.84 7.78 13.52
N VAL A 140 5.70 9.10 13.73
CA VAL A 140 4.50 9.72 14.32
C VAL A 140 3.94 10.69 13.29
N MET A 141 2.70 10.45 12.86
CA MET A 141 2.06 11.22 11.79
C MET A 141 0.98 12.15 12.33
N LEU A 142 1.05 13.41 11.90
CA LEU A 142 -0.02 14.40 12.08
C LEU A 142 -0.69 14.61 10.73
N ASN A 143 -1.93 14.13 10.59
CA ASN A 143 -2.63 14.09 9.32
C ASN A 143 -3.70 15.17 9.20
N ASP A 144 -3.65 15.97 8.14
CA ASP A 144 -4.82 16.62 7.56
C ASP A 144 -5.25 15.82 6.33
N VAL A 145 -6.31 15.05 6.45
CA VAL A 145 -6.74 14.12 5.41
C VAL A 145 -7.35 14.80 4.17
N GLY A 146 -7.52 16.13 4.22
CA GLY A 146 -8.03 16.92 3.09
C GLY A 146 -9.37 16.40 2.58
N SER A 147 -9.49 16.28 1.25
CA SER A 147 -10.72 15.79 0.61
C SER A 147 -10.84 14.26 0.56
N ASN A 148 -9.91 13.53 1.18
CA ASN A 148 -10.10 12.11 1.40
C ASN A 148 -11.13 11.82 2.50
N TYR A 149 -11.36 12.80 3.40
CA TYR A 149 -12.25 12.68 4.56
C TYR A 149 -13.66 12.16 4.24
N ASP A 150 -14.23 12.61 3.13
CA ASP A 150 -15.61 12.35 2.72
C ASP A 150 -15.75 11.85 1.28
N PHE A 151 -14.68 11.34 0.69
CA PHE A 151 -14.73 10.79 -0.67
C PHE A 151 -15.53 9.49 -0.69
N ALA A 152 -16.76 9.55 -1.16
CA ALA A 152 -17.71 8.46 -1.20
C ALA A 152 -17.95 7.97 -2.66
N PHE A 153 -18.74 6.93 -2.83
CA PHE A 153 -19.10 6.41 -4.17
C PHE A 153 -19.76 7.48 -5.05
N ASP A 154 -20.61 8.31 -4.48
CA ASP A 154 -21.28 9.42 -5.19
C ASP A 154 -20.31 10.54 -5.64
N SER A 155 -19.05 10.49 -5.20
CA SER A 155 -17.97 11.35 -5.71
C SER A 155 -17.43 10.87 -7.07
N LEU A 156 -17.73 9.65 -7.48
CA LEU A 156 -17.33 9.10 -8.78
C LEU A 156 -18.22 9.70 -9.88
N ARG A 157 -17.59 10.01 -11.03
CA ARG A 157 -18.28 10.45 -12.25
C ARG A 157 -18.59 9.24 -13.11
N ASP A 158 -19.50 9.38 -14.08
CA ASP A 158 -19.79 8.31 -15.04
C ASP A 158 -18.53 7.80 -15.75
N THR A 159 -17.60 8.71 -16.11
CA THR A 159 -16.31 8.34 -16.71
C THR A 159 -15.40 7.56 -15.75
N ASP A 160 -15.51 7.76 -14.44
CA ASP A 160 -14.77 6.99 -13.44
C ASP A 160 -15.37 5.57 -13.32
N LEU A 161 -16.70 5.47 -13.40
CA LEU A 161 -17.42 4.19 -13.42
C LEU A 161 -17.11 3.38 -14.68
N GLU A 162 -17.14 4.01 -15.86
CA GLU A 162 -16.71 3.38 -17.12
C GLU A 162 -15.27 2.85 -17.05
N LEU A 163 -14.38 3.57 -16.36
CA LEU A 163 -13.02 3.13 -16.17
C LEU A 163 -12.95 1.87 -15.28
N ILE A 164 -13.74 1.82 -14.20
CA ILE A 164 -13.86 0.64 -13.33
C ILE A 164 -14.41 -0.55 -14.12
N GLU A 165 -15.47 -0.36 -14.90
CA GLU A 165 -16.10 -1.42 -15.74
C GLU A 165 -15.08 -2.10 -16.66
N ASN A 166 -14.17 -1.31 -17.25
CA ASN A 166 -13.19 -1.76 -18.23
C ASN A 166 -11.83 -2.17 -17.59
N SER A 167 -11.73 -2.17 -16.26
CA SER A 167 -10.53 -2.59 -15.57
C SER A 167 -10.55 -4.09 -15.25
N GLN A 168 -9.38 -4.66 -14.96
CA GLN A 168 -9.27 -6.04 -14.48
C GLN A 168 -9.34 -6.11 -12.95
N LEU A 169 -8.95 -5.01 -12.29
CA LEU A 169 -8.98 -4.91 -10.84
C LEU A 169 -9.21 -3.46 -10.41
N VAL A 170 -10.04 -3.28 -9.40
CA VAL A 170 -10.19 -2.02 -8.67
C VAL A 170 -9.72 -2.21 -7.23
N THR A 171 -8.94 -1.25 -6.74
CA THR A 171 -8.47 -1.26 -5.34
C THR A 171 -8.92 -0.02 -4.60
N VAL A 172 -9.43 -0.22 -3.36
CA VAL A 172 -9.82 0.84 -2.44
C VAL A 172 -8.85 0.83 -1.25
N HIS A 173 -8.28 1.99 -0.96
CA HIS A 173 -7.29 2.19 0.09
C HIS A 173 -7.73 3.19 1.15
N ASP A 174 -6.98 3.20 2.27
CA ASP A 174 -7.01 4.27 3.29
C ASP A 174 -8.40 4.52 3.90
N TRP A 175 -9.15 3.45 4.17
CA TRP A 175 -10.42 3.54 4.88
C TRP A 175 -10.29 4.25 6.23
N GLY A 176 -9.18 4.02 6.95
CA GLY A 176 -8.93 4.64 8.26
C GLY A 176 -8.90 6.17 8.24
N THR A 177 -8.54 6.78 7.13
CA THR A 177 -8.49 8.24 6.95
C THR A 177 -9.67 8.80 6.16
N ASN A 178 -10.43 7.95 5.47
CA ASN A 178 -11.68 8.33 4.81
C ASN A 178 -12.85 8.15 5.79
N VAL A 179 -13.00 9.12 6.70
CA VAL A 179 -13.82 8.97 7.90
C VAL A 179 -15.32 8.88 7.60
N VAL A 180 -15.80 9.67 6.65
CA VAL A 180 -17.25 9.75 6.32
C VAL A 180 -17.60 8.86 5.13
N GLY A 181 -16.78 8.88 4.08
CA GLY A 181 -17.10 8.22 2.81
C GLY A 181 -16.55 6.81 2.66
N GLY A 182 -15.60 6.39 3.48
CA GLY A 182 -14.78 5.19 3.23
C GLY A 182 -15.54 3.87 3.17
N THR A 183 -16.51 3.65 4.06
CA THR A 183 -17.34 2.44 4.05
C THR A 183 -18.26 2.44 2.83
N ASP A 184 -18.94 3.56 2.54
CA ASP A 184 -19.82 3.72 1.37
C ASP A 184 -19.04 3.50 0.07
N LEU A 185 -17.86 4.12 -0.06
CA LEU A 185 -16.99 3.96 -1.21
C LEU A 185 -16.63 2.49 -1.44
N ALA A 186 -16.14 1.79 -0.42
CA ALA A 186 -15.72 0.39 -0.55
C ALA A 186 -16.90 -0.53 -0.90
N VAL A 187 -18.01 -0.45 -0.15
CA VAL A 187 -19.18 -1.29 -0.35
C VAL A 187 -19.75 -1.12 -1.77
N LYS A 188 -20.00 0.12 -2.19
CA LYS A 188 -20.65 0.38 -3.48
C LYS A 188 -19.70 0.16 -4.65
N THR A 189 -18.41 0.52 -4.53
CA THR A 189 -17.41 0.28 -5.58
C THR A 189 -17.24 -1.22 -5.82
N PHE A 190 -17.15 -2.02 -4.77
CA PHE A 190 -16.99 -3.47 -4.92
C PHE A 190 -18.25 -4.13 -5.48
N ALA A 191 -19.43 -3.72 -5.01
CA ALA A 191 -20.69 -4.21 -5.56
C ALA A 191 -20.86 -3.85 -7.05
N TYR A 192 -20.42 -2.64 -7.44
CA TYR A 192 -20.42 -2.19 -8.83
C TYR A 192 -19.44 -3.00 -9.68
N ALA A 193 -18.20 -3.13 -9.25
CA ALA A 193 -17.13 -3.89 -9.92
C ALA A 193 -17.55 -5.33 -10.22
N LYS A 194 -18.26 -5.98 -9.29
CA LYS A 194 -18.75 -7.36 -9.46
C LYS A 194 -19.77 -7.53 -10.57
N GLN A 195 -20.52 -6.50 -10.93
CA GLN A 195 -21.46 -6.58 -12.06
C GLN A 195 -20.74 -6.75 -13.40
N TYR A 196 -19.46 -6.33 -13.46
CA TYR A 196 -18.62 -6.39 -14.66
C TYR A 196 -17.47 -7.41 -14.57
N ASN A 197 -17.50 -8.29 -13.56
CA ASN A 197 -16.47 -9.30 -13.28
C ASN A 197 -15.07 -8.68 -13.00
N VAL A 198 -15.02 -7.47 -12.49
CA VAL A 198 -13.80 -6.79 -12.07
C VAL A 198 -13.37 -7.32 -10.69
N LYS A 199 -12.10 -7.68 -10.53
CA LYS A 199 -11.56 -8.06 -9.22
C LYS A 199 -11.50 -6.90 -8.26
N THR A 200 -11.70 -7.18 -6.99
CA THR A 200 -11.71 -6.18 -5.93
C THR A 200 -10.61 -6.43 -4.91
N TYR A 201 -9.90 -5.37 -4.56
CA TYR A 201 -8.79 -5.39 -3.63
C TYR A 201 -8.98 -4.32 -2.57
N PHE A 202 -8.77 -4.65 -1.29
CA PHE A 202 -8.95 -3.72 -0.19
C PHE A 202 -7.72 -3.67 0.71
N ASP A 203 -7.31 -2.44 1.04
CA ASP A 203 -6.33 -2.13 2.08
C ASP A 203 -6.91 -1.03 2.97
N SER A 204 -7.20 -1.35 4.22
CA SER A 204 -7.80 -0.39 5.16
C SER A 204 -6.83 0.72 5.57
N ALA A 205 -5.53 0.55 5.36
CA ALA A 205 -4.46 1.24 6.05
C ALA A 205 -4.62 1.15 7.58
N ASP A 206 -3.96 2.02 8.35
CA ASP A 206 -4.15 2.03 9.82
C ASP A 206 -5.60 2.40 10.17
N PRO A 207 -6.41 1.47 10.71
CA PRO A 207 -7.79 1.76 11.05
C PRO A 207 -7.95 2.47 12.40
N SER A 208 -6.87 2.76 13.13
CA SER A 208 -6.91 3.37 14.47
C SER A 208 -7.73 4.66 14.54
N PRO A 209 -7.72 5.56 13.54
CA PRO A 209 -8.56 6.76 13.60
C PRO A 209 -10.07 6.46 13.63
N ARG A 210 -10.46 5.24 13.21
CA ARG A 210 -11.86 4.78 13.14
C ARG A 210 -12.08 3.47 13.89
N GLU A 211 -11.36 3.25 14.97
CA GLU A 211 -11.42 1.99 15.75
C GLU A 211 -12.84 1.66 16.22
N HIS A 212 -13.67 2.67 16.46
CA HIS A 212 -15.09 2.51 16.82
C HIS A 212 -15.97 2.00 15.68
N ASP A 213 -15.54 2.12 14.42
CA ASP A 213 -16.25 1.66 13.24
C ASP A 213 -15.78 0.29 12.73
N LEU A 214 -14.86 -0.39 13.42
CA LEU A 214 -14.29 -1.67 12.97
C LEU A 214 -15.35 -2.77 12.78
N THR A 215 -16.41 -2.76 13.59
CA THR A 215 -17.51 -3.71 13.43
C THR A 215 -18.25 -3.46 12.12
N GLU A 216 -18.57 -2.21 11.82
CA GLU A 216 -19.20 -1.82 10.54
C GLU A 216 -18.33 -2.18 9.36
N LEU A 217 -17.02 -1.85 9.41
CA LEU A 217 -16.05 -2.21 8.38
C LEU A 217 -16.05 -3.73 8.14
N TYR A 218 -16.00 -4.51 9.21
CA TYR A 218 -15.98 -5.96 9.12
C TYR A 218 -17.26 -6.49 8.44
N GLU A 219 -18.43 -6.09 8.93
CA GLU A 219 -19.72 -6.61 8.46
C GLU A 219 -20.06 -6.15 7.05
N SER A 220 -19.74 -4.90 6.71
CA SER A 220 -20.15 -4.30 5.43
C SER A 220 -19.16 -4.50 4.31
N VAL A 221 -17.85 -4.55 4.59
CA VAL A 221 -16.79 -4.60 3.57
C VAL A 221 -16.04 -5.93 3.61
N ILE A 222 -15.43 -6.26 4.78
CA ILE A 222 -14.46 -7.36 4.86
C ILE A 222 -15.14 -8.73 4.73
N ALA A 223 -16.32 -8.91 5.33
CA ALA A 223 -17.10 -10.14 5.24
C ALA A 223 -17.97 -10.22 3.97
N SER A 224 -17.94 -9.18 3.14
CA SER A 224 -18.72 -9.12 1.90
C SER A 224 -18.21 -10.12 0.85
N THR A 225 -19.12 -10.77 0.13
CA THR A 225 -18.81 -11.60 -1.03
C THR A 225 -18.34 -10.78 -2.25
N ASN A 226 -18.44 -9.46 -2.18
CA ASN A 226 -17.96 -8.56 -3.22
C ASN A 226 -16.47 -8.23 -3.09
N LEU A 227 -15.81 -8.65 -2.00
CA LEU A 227 -14.38 -8.49 -1.81
C LEU A 227 -13.65 -9.78 -2.19
N ASP A 228 -12.69 -9.70 -3.12
CA ASP A 228 -11.87 -10.85 -3.53
C ASP A 228 -10.60 -10.97 -2.70
N ILE A 229 -9.92 -9.84 -2.44
CA ILE A 229 -8.59 -9.82 -1.83
C ILE A 229 -8.52 -8.74 -0.77
N MET A 230 -8.15 -9.13 0.45
CA MET A 230 -7.83 -8.22 1.54
C MET A 230 -6.34 -8.26 1.82
N SER A 231 -5.70 -7.09 1.79
CA SER A 231 -4.32 -6.89 2.25
C SER A 231 -4.30 -6.47 3.70
N LEU A 232 -3.37 -7.03 4.46
CA LEU A 232 -3.17 -6.71 5.88
C LEU A 232 -1.69 -6.69 6.23
N ASN A 233 -1.26 -5.68 6.97
CA ASN A 233 0.01 -5.72 7.69
C ASN A 233 -0.19 -6.15 9.17
N GLN A 234 0.90 -6.18 9.94
CA GLN A 234 0.86 -6.60 11.35
C GLN A 234 -0.02 -5.69 12.20
N ASN A 235 0.07 -4.37 12.03
CA ASN A 235 -0.70 -3.42 12.83
C ASN A 235 -2.20 -3.50 12.52
N GLU A 236 -2.54 -3.68 11.26
CA GLU A 236 -3.92 -3.85 10.81
C GLU A 236 -4.51 -5.17 11.31
N LEU A 237 -3.75 -6.28 11.22
CA LEU A 237 -4.16 -7.56 11.78
C LEU A 237 -4.39 -7.47 13.29
N GLU A 238 -3.51 -6.77 14.02
CA GLU A 238 -3.66 -6.55 15.46
C GLU A 238 -4.97 -5.83 15.79
N LYS A 239 -5.32 -4.79 15.02
CA LYS A 239 -6.58 -4.04 15.21
C LYS A 239 -7.81 -4.89 14.97
N HIS A 240 -7.77 -5.80 13.99
CA HIS A 240 -8.90 -6.69 13.71
C HIS A 240 -8.99 -7.91 14.62
N THR A 241 -7.89 -8.35 15.23
CA THR A 241 -7.83 -9.66 15.92
C THR A 241 -7.23 -9.63 17.31
N GLY A 242 -6.57 -8.53 17.69
CA GLY A 242 -5.81 -8.38 18.94
C GLY A 242 -4.43 -9.03 18.94
N GLU A 243 -4.00 -9.68 17.85
CA GLU A 243 -2.71 -10.38 17.75
C GLU A 243 -2.11 -10.28 16.35
N VAL A 244 -0.77 -10.47 16.22
CA VAL A 244 0.00 -10.29 14.98
C VAL A 244 0.58 -11.60 14.41
N THR A 245 0.07 -12.76 14.82
CA THR A 245 0.62 -14.07 14.43
C THR A 245 0.03 -14.58 13.12
N LEU A 246 0.76 -15.48 12.42
CA LEU A 246 0.25 -16.13 11.22
C LEU A 246 -1.01 -16.96 11.51
N GLU A 247 -1.05 -17.64 12.64
CA GLU A 247 -2.21 -18.41 13.09
C GLU A 247 -3.46 -17.51 13.22
N ARG A 248 -3.27 -16.27 13.69
CA ARG A 248 -4.35 -15.28 13.77
C ARG A 248 -4.82 -14.83 12.39
N ALA A 249 -3.91 -14.60 11.47
CA ALA A 249 -4.27 -14.28 10.08
C ALA A 249 -5.06 -15.44 9.42
N ILE A 250 -4.65 -16.70 9.68
CA ILE A 250 -5.38 -17.90 9.24
C ILE A 250 -6.76 -17.98 9.88
N ALA A 251 -6.87 -17.71 11.18
CA ALA A 251 -8.15 -17.70 11.87
C ALA A 251 -9.07 -16.57 11.37
N PHE A 252 -8.50 -15.41 11.04
CA PHE A 252 -9.22 -14.30 10.44
C PHE A 252 -9.78 -14.67 9.05
N LYS A 253 -8.97 -15.30 8.17
CA LYS A 253 -9.42 -15.79 6.86
C LYS A 253 -10.62 -16.74 6.96
N ARG A 254 -10.71 -17.58 7.98
CA ARG A 254 -11.85 -18.50 8.17
C ARG A 254 -13.19 -17.79 8.42
N ARG A 255 -13.14 -16.50 8.74
CA ARG A 255 -14.32 -15.67 9.03
C ARG A 255 -14.74 -14.80 7.85
N VAL A 256 -13.91 -14.73 6.77
CA VAL A 256 -14.13 -13.89 5.59
C VAL A 256 -14.08 -14.71 4.32
N GLY A 257 -14.81 -14.29 3.28
CA GLY A 257 -14.83 -14.97 1.98
C GLY A 257 -13.61 -14.67 1.13
N SER A 258 -13.06 -13.46 1.28
CA SER A 258 -11.92 -12.98 0.50
C SER A 258 -10.62 -13.71 0.83
N ARG A 259 -9.71 -13.81 -0.14
CA ARG A 259 -8.32 -14.17 0.14
C ARG A 259 -7.71 -13.11 1.07
N VAL A 260 -6.93 -13.54 2.06
CA VAL A 260 -6.17 -12.66 2.94
C VAL A 260 -4.69 -12.75 2.57
N ASP A 261 -4.14 -11.64 2.13
CA ASP A 261 -2.72 -11.50 1.86
C ASP A 261 -2.09 -10.67 2.99
N TYR A 262 -1.28 -11.33 3.83
CA TYR A 262 -0.69 -10.79 5.05
C TYR A 262 0.81 -10.55 4.87
N HIS A 263 1.30 -9.36 5.20
CA HIS A 263 2.71 -9.01 5.04
C HIS A 263 3.32 -8.43 6.31
N THR A 264 4.58 -8.81 6.54
CA THR A 264 5.37 -8.45 7.72
C THR A 264 6.79 -8.05 7.32
N PRO A 265 7.62 -7.52 8.24
CA PRO A 265 9.04 -7.30 7.97
C PRO A 265 9.87 -8.58 7.76
N TRP A 266 9.30 -9.78 7.95
CA TRP A 266 10.03 -11.06 7.92
C TRP A 266 9.55 -11.99 6.81
N TYR A 267 8.26 -11.98 6.52
CA TYR A 267 7.62 -12.85 5.54
C TYR A 267 6.30 -12.23 5.07
N ALA A 268 5.82 -12.75 3.97
CA ALA A 268 4.45 -12.54 3.53
C ALA A 268 3.72 -13.88 3.43
N ALA A 269 2.40 -13.87 3.61
CA ALA A 269 1.55 -15.04 3.50
C ALA A 269 0.33 -14.74 2.62
N SER A 270 -0.02 -15.68 1.76
CA SER A 270 -1.29 -15.71 1.04
C SER A 270 -2.14 -16.82 1.63
N ILE A 271 -3.29 -16.46 2.16
CA ILE A 271 -4.17 -17.35 2.92
C ILE A 271 -5.51 -17.41 2.18
N ASP A 272 -5.78 -18.57 1.59
CA ASP A 272 -7.02 -18.90 0.91
C ASP A 272 -7.43 -20.32 1.28
N ASP A 273 -7.75 -21.21 0.34
CA ASP A 273 -7.98 -22.63 0.58
C ASP A 273 -6.71 -23.31 1.12
N SER A 274 -5.57 -22.78 0.80
CA SER A 274 -4.26 -23.17 1.32
C SER A 274 -3.48 -21.97 1.84
N VAL A 275 -2.45 -22.23 2.66
CA VAL A 275 -1.56 -21.19 3.21
C VAL A 275 -0.21 -21.29 2.50
N THR A 276 0.18 -20.24 1.80
CA THR A 276 1.51 -20.08 1.21
C THR A 276 2.26 -18.97 1.94
N VAL A 277 3.48 -19.23 2.35
CA VAL A 277 4.36 -18.25 3.01
C VAL A 277 5.64 -18.09 2.22
N PHE A 278 6.11 -16.86 2.09
CA PHE A 278 7.37 -16.55 1.42
C PHE A 278 8.20 -15.54 2.21
N PRO A 279 9.53 -15.75 2.40
CA PRO A 279 10.39 -14.83 3.14
C PRO A 279 10.58 -13.51 2.37
N VAL A 280 10.83 -12.42 3.09
CA VAL A 280 11.23 -11.15 2.48
C VAL A 280 12.71 -11.15 2.10
N PHE A 281 13.11 -10.18 1.30
CA PHE A 281 14.53 -9.94 0.97
C PHE A 281 15.25 -9.29 2.15
N ASP A 282 16.51 -9.67 2.35
CA ASP A 282 17.37 -9.12 3.40
C ASP A 282 18.06 -7.84 2.93
N VAL A 283 17.39 -6.73 3.13
CA VAL A 283 17.84 -5.42 2.67
C VAL A 283 18.06 -4.45 3.82
N ARG A 284 18.88 -3.43 3.59
CA ARG A 284 19.02 -2.32 4.53
C ARG A 284 17.79 -1.45 4.49
N LEU A 285 17.08 -1.37 5.60
CA LEU A 285 15.91 -0.49 5.72
C LEU A 285 16.37 0.97 5.77
N LEU A 286 15.98 1.76 4.79
CA LEU A 286 16.22 3.22 4.72
C LEU A 286 14.94 4.01 4.98
N ARG A 287 13.78 3.37 4.81
CA ARG A 287 12.45 3.92 5.09
C ARG A 287 11.43 2.80 5.27
N SER A 288 10.38 3.06 6.04
CA SER A 288 9.28 2.10 6.26
C SER A 288 7.95 2.59 5.68
N THR A 289 7.70 3.89 5.69
CA THR A 289 6.44 4.47 5.19
C THR A 289 6.31 4.25 3.68
N GLY A 290 5.14 3.80 3.24
CA GLY A 290 4.86 3.42 1.86
C GLY A 290 5.30 1.99 1.48
N ALA A 291 5.87 1.23 2.42
CA ALA A 291 6.24 -0.18 2.17
C ALA A 291 5.03 -1.06 1.85
N GLY A 292 3.90 -0.83 2.53
CA GLY A 292 2.63 -1.50 2.27
C GLY A 292 2.13 -1.24 0.85
N ASP A 293 2.12 0.02 0.41
CA ASP A 293 1.68 0.41 -0.93
C ASP A 293 2.54 -0.23 -2.02
N ALA A 294 3.87 -0.23 -1.81
CA ALA A 294 4.81 -0.89 -2.69
C ALA A 294 4.57 -2.41 -2.72
N TRP A 295 4.31 -3.03 -1.57
CA TRP A 295 3.97 -4.46 -1.47
C TRP A 295 2.65 -4.76 -2.20
N ASN A 296 1.61 -3.97 -1.96
CA ASN A 296 0.31 -4.09 -2.64
C ASN A 296 0.46 -4.03 -4.16
N SER A 297 1.28 -3.11 -4.67
CA SER A 297 1.49 -2.99 -6.12
C SER A 297 2.13 -4.25 -6.72
N GLY A 298 3.14 -4.83 -6.05
CA GLY A 298 3.76 -6.09 -6.47
C GLY A 298 2.80 -7.27 -6.37
N ASN A 299 1.96 -7.31 -5.33
CA ASN A 299 0.94 -8.34 -5.14
C ASN A 299 -0.15 -8.26 -6.21
N ILE A 300 -0.67 -7.07 -6.49
CA ILE A 300 -1.65 -6.81 -7.55
C ILE A 300 -1.06 -7.15 -8.93
N PHE A 301 0.17 -6.74 -9.20
CA PHE A 301 0.83 -7.07 -10.47
C PHE A 301 0.98 -8.58 -10.66
N GLY A 302 1.41 -9.30 -9.63
CA GLY A 302 1.50 -10.76 -9.66
C GLY A 302 0.14 -11.45 -9.82
N GLU A 303 -0.92 -10.88 -9.24
CA GLU A 303 -2.30 -11.34 -9.43
C GLU A 303 -2.74 -11.19 -10.88
N LEU A 304 -2.48 -10.05 -11.49
CA LEU A 304 -2.84 -9.77 -12.90
C LEU A 304 -2.06 -10.64 -13.89
N LEU A 305 -0.82 -11.00 -13.55
CA LEU A 305 -0.02 -11.94 -14.32
C LEU A 305 -0.45 -13.40 -14.13
N GLY A 306 -1.38 -13.69 -13.23
CA GLY A 306 -1.82 -15.04 -12.90
C GLY A 306 -0.75 -15.89 -12.22
N LEU A 307 0.18 -15.27 -11.48
CA LEU A 307 1.26 -15.98 -10.81
C LEU A 307 0.76 -16.87 -9.67
N ALA A 308 1.37 -18.04 -9.54
CA ALA A 308 1.16 -18.90 -8.38
C ALA A 308 1.50 -18.16 -7.07
N PRO A 309 0.84 -18.49 -5.93
CA PRO A 309 0.97 -17.73 -4.69
C PRO A 309 2.41 -17.47 -4.25
N ALA A 310 3.32 -18.44 -4.34
CA ALA A 310 4.71 -18.27 -3.93
C ALA A 310 5.47 -17.26 -4.82
N LEU A 311 5.25 -17.29 -6.13
CA LEU A 311 5.83 -16.35 -7.11
C LEU A 311 5.28 -14.92 -6.88
N ARG A 312 3.98 -14.81 -6.66
CA ARG A 312 3.30 -13.55 -6.39
C ARG A 312 3.81 -12.90 -5.10
N LEU A 313 3.95 -13.67 -4.01
CA LEU A 313 4.52 -13.18 -2.76
C LEU A 313 6.01 -12.80 -2.91
N CYS A 314 6.80 -13.57 -3.67
CA CYS A 314 8.18 -13.23 -3.97
C CYS A 314 8.28 -11.89 -4.71
N LEU A 315 7.42 -11.66 -5.71
CA LEU A 315 7.34 -10.41 -6.46
C LEU A 315 6.93 -9.24 -5.57
N ALA A 316 5.89 -9.40 -4.76
CA ALA A 316 5.43 -8.36 -3.82
C ALA A 316 6.54 -7.97 -2.82
N ASN A 317 7.23 -8.97 -2.27
CA ASN A 317 8.37 -8.77 -1.37
C ASN A 317 9.56 -8.10 -2.08
N ALA A 318 9.79 -8.38 -3.38
CA ALA A 318 10.84 -7.73 -4.16
C ALA A 318 10.54 -6.25 -4.41
N VAL A 319 9.29 -5.91 -4.78
CA VAL A 319 8.87 -4.51 -4.99
C VAL A 319 8.99 -3.71 -3.68
N ALA A 320 8.48 -4.26 -2.57
CA ALA A 320 8.61 -3.62 -1.26
C ALA A 320 10.07 -3.54 -0.80
N GLY A 321 10.87 -4.59 -0.99
CA GLY A 321 12.29 -4.63 -0.63
C GLY A 321 13.11 -3.57 -1.37
N TYR A 322 12.88 -3.41 -2.67
CA TYR A 322 13.49 -2.35 -3.47
C TYR A 322 13.11 -0.96 -2.93
N TYR A 323 11.81 -0.74 -2.72
CA TYR A 323 11.29 0.54 -2.22
C TYR A 323 11.89 0.94 -0.86
N VAL A 324 11.88 0.03 0.12
CA VAL A 324 12.38 0.32 1.48
C VAL A 324 13.89 0.51 1.55
N SER A 325 14.63 0.02 0.56
CA SER A 325 16.08 0.21 0.42
C SER A 325 16.45 1.49 -0.35
N SER A 326 15.46 2.22 -0.88
CA SER A 326 15.64 3.51 -1.55
C SER A 326 15.50 4.68 -0.58
N ARG A 327 16.46 5.61 -0.57
CA ARG A 327 16.37 6.85 0.23
C ARG A 327 15.24 7.77 -0.23
N HIS A 328 14.91 7.72 -1.52
CA HIS A 328 13.95 8.62 -2.15
C HIS A 328 12.58 7.97 -2.39
N GLY A 329 12.36 6.73 -1.89
CA GLY A 329 11.11 6.01 -2.14
C GLY A 329 10.84 5.74 -3.61
N ALA A 330 11.87 5.38 -4.35
CA ALA A 330 11.72 5.05 -5.76
C ALA A 330 11.01 3.71 -5.91
N HIS A 331 9.97 3.67 -6.73
CA HIS A 331 9.34 2.42 -7.15
C HIS A 331 10.13 1.81 -8.31
N PRO A 332 10.34 0.48 -8.32
CA PRO A 332 11.13 -0.19 -9.34
C PRO A 332 10.43 -0.24 -10.70
N THR A 333 11.23 -0.28 -11.76
CA THR A 333 10.85 -0.81 -13.07
C THR A 333 11.06 -2.34 -13.09
N ILE A 334 10.65 -3.01 -14.17
CA ILE A 334 10.94 -4.45 -14.35
C ILE A 334 12.46 -4.69 -14.38
N ASP A 335 13.24 -3.86 -15.04
CA ASP A 335 14.69 -3.98 -15.09
C ASP A 335 15.34 -3.81 -13.71
N ASP A 336 14.84 -2.85 -12.92
CA ASP A 336 15.25 -2.67 -11.53
C ASP A 336 14.95 -3.90 -10.69
N LEU A 337 13.79 -4.54 -10.88
CA LEU A 337 13.41 -5.78 -10.17
C LEU A 337 14.29 -6.96 -10.58
N VAL A 338 14.59 -7.12 -11.86
CA VAL A 338 15.52 -8.15 -12.33
C VAL A 338 16.89 -8.00 -11.67
N ALA A 339 17.42 -6.78 -11.63
CA ALA A 339 18.70 -6.49 -10.96
C ALA A 339 18.60 -6.77 -9.44
N PHE A 340 17.55 -6.29 -8.79
CA PHE A 340 17.34 -6.45 -7.35
C PHE A 340 17.19 -7.92 -6.96
N VAL A 341 16.31 -8.67 -7.61
CA VAL A 341 16.07 -10.09 -7.32
C VAL A 341 17.33 -10.92 -7.60
N THR A 342 18.17 -10.53 -8.57
CA THR A 342 19.43 -11.21 -8.86
C THR A 342 20.44 -11.04 -7.70
N THR A 343 20.55 -9.85 -7.14
CA THR A 343 21.60 -9.50 -6.17
C THR A 343 21.22 -9.75 -4.72
N GLU A 344 19.95 -9.50 -4.37
CA GLU A 344 19.53 -9.55 -2.98
C GLU A 344 19.22 -10.98 -2.50
N LYS A 345 19.50 -11.22 -1.21
CA LYS A 345 19.28 -12.52 -0.57
C LYS A 345 17.94 -12.55 0.14
N LEU A 346 17.35 -13.72 0.23
CA LEU A 346 16.16 -13.94 1.04
C LEU A 346 16.54 -14.09 2.53
N ARG A 347 15.70 -13.56 3.41
CA ARG A 347 15.78 -13.83 4.85
C ARG A 347 15.43 -15.28 5.16
N THR A 348 15.88 -15.75 6.31
CA THR A 348 15.41 -17.03 6.85
C THR A 348 14.04 -16.82 7.48
N LEU A 349 13.08 -17.69 7.17
CA LEU A 349 11.77 -17.68 7.82
C LEU A 349 11.91 -17.93 9.33
N PRO A 350 11.16 -17.21 10.17
CA PRO A 350 11.05 -17.50 11.59
C PRO A 350 10.64 -18.96 11.84
N THR A 351 11.18 -19.60 12.89
CA THR A 351 10.96 -21.03 13.15
C THR A 351 9.49 -21.33 13.41
N GLU A 352 8.79 -20.45 14.12
CA GLU A 352 7.36 -20.54 14.41
C GLU A 352 6.52 -20.56 13.13
N VAL A 353 6.87 -19.69 12.15
CA VAL A 353 6.19 -19.62 10.86
C VAL A 353 6.45 -20.87 10.02
N ALA A 354 7.70 -21.35 10.02
CA ALA A 354 8.08 -22.57 9.30
C ALA A 354 7.37 -23.82 9.82
N SER A 355 6.89 -23.83 11.06
CA SER A 355 6.13 -24.92 11.65
C SER A 355 4.66 -24.97 11.21
N VAL A 356 4.08 -23.84 10.84
CA VAL A 356 2.67 -23.69 10.44
C VAL A 356 2.45 -24.16 8.99
N VAL A 357 3.48 -24.09 8.15
CA VAL A 357 3.43 -24.33 6.69
C VAL A 357 3.80 -25.79 6.33
N LYS A 358 3.92 -26.67 7.30
CA LYS A 358 4.29 -28.09 7.07
C LYS A 358 3.09 -28.92 6.66
#